data_92b512e21cca7709396bcea366855a92
#
_entry.id   92b512e21cca7709396bcea366855a92
#
_cell.length_a   1.000
_cell.length_b   1.000
_cell.length_c   1.000
_cell.angle_alpha   90.00
_cell.angle_beta   90.00
_cell.angle_gamma   90.00
#
_symmetry.space_group_name_H-M   'P 1'
#
loop_
_entity.id
_entity.type
_entity.pdbx_description
1 polymer ?
#
loop_
_entity_poly.entity_id
_entity_poly.type
_entity_poly.pdbx_seq_one_letter_code
_entity_poly.pdbx_strand_id
1 'polypeptide(L)'
;MESTKVYLASLATFKFFYDKDMDIYSIISEFIKDTLYKSKESLELEKVKKYLYDNYNFDIPLSVIKTALNKLIQSSNVERLENKYSLISADDIRRFSEIEISNNDFSVTHQKIIESIMSFITKIDSSYNVVKEDLVNDFFKYITNSYEDTKYKKYIAMFLANDNDSSKVKDLIQQIKDGEILLTGLSYQQDPNEIEIYKLRKNLTIYIDQELLFSSIGYNGELYKEIFNDFLILVNGINNIRNNKGKVLLRYFSETKKDIENYFYAAENIVTRSEIDKIRSVKNNAMRNILTGAIEKSDIVSKKSNFFKFLREKNILEDDSETFESIINKNNYQFNIYTDEMKDRFLLRGNEENDFSNYTRILSMINLIRKGKSSGSLENVGAIFLTAKSALLNLSWDPDVHEKDTDVPLVTTIDFMINRFWFKTQKNITNFKPRSFDIALQAKLIVNSIINNNFTHLFDRLKNDLNNNKKSENDIKLELIALRNISERVSSCSAYEDFTLFNDDILEIEINKIKSNEKRLEYLEDINNELSVVKSELSSLEKENNQLKNDNKDKIIISKSKLKKRNILYFAYGNNIFNYIFNILM
;
A
#
# COMPACT_ATOMS: atom_id res chain seq x y z
N MET A 1 -14.33 -22.78 6.19
CA MET A 1 -13.86 -22.26 7.49
C MET A 1 -12.72 -23.07 8.10
N GLU A 2 -12.83 -24.39 8.16
CA GLU A 2 -11.76 -25.25 8.72
C GLU A 2 -10.50 -25.25 7.85
N SER A 3 -10.62 -25.35 6.54
CA SER A 3 -9.47 -25.27 5.61
C SER A 3 -8.73 -23.92 5.67
N THR A 4 -9.45 -22.81 5.85
CA THR A 4 -8.84 -21.47 6.00
C THR A 4 -7.99 -21.35 7.26
N LYS A 5 -8.48 -21.88 8.39
CA LYS A 5 -7.73 -21.90 9.66
C LYS A 5 -6.49 -22.76 9.56
N VAL A 6 -6.62 -23.93 8.95
CA VAL A 6 -5.51 -24.85 8.72
C VAL A 6 -4.44 -24.19 7.85
N TYR A 7 -4.84 -23.50 6.79
CA TYR A 7 -3.89 -22.77 5.94
C TYR A 7 -3.11 -21.71 6.70
N LEU A 8 -3.79 -20.82 7.43
CA LEU A 8 -3.11 -19.77 8.20
C LEU A 8 -2.18 -20.33 9.27
N ALA A 9 -2.57 -21.42 9.95
CA ALA A 9 -1.71 -22.14 10.88
C ALA A 9 -0.49 -22.76 10.18
N SER A 10 -0.68 -23.33 9.00
CA SER A 10 0.38 -23.93 8.21
C SER A 10 1.39 -22.90 7.70
N LEU A 11 0.94 -21.69 7.34
CA LEU A 11 1.83 -20.57 7.00
C LEU A 11 2.71 -20.14 8.19
N ALA A 12 2.12 -20.00 9.37
CA ALA A 12 2.86 -19.67 10.57
C ALA A 12 3.87 -20.76 10.93
N THR A 13 3.49 -22.04 10.79
CA THR A 13 4.38 -23.18 10.98
C THR A 13 5.52 -23.17 9.95
N PHE A 14 5.23 -22.86 8.70
CA PHE A 14 6.24 -22.73 7.64
C PHE A 14 7.29 -21.68 8.00
N LYS A 15 6.84 -20.51 8.46
CA LYS A 15 7.73 -19.43 8.93
C LYS A 15 8.54 -19.83 10.14
N PHE A 16 7.92 -20.52 11.11
CA PHE A 16 8.60 -21.00 12.31
C PHE A 16 9.79 -21.93 12.00
N PHE A 17 9.62 -22.87 11.04
CA PHE A 17 10.73 -23.70 10.60
C PHE A 17 11.80 -22.93 9.84
N TYR A 18 11.39 -21.93 9.05
CA TYR A 18 12.32 -21.03 8.37
C TYR A 18 13.20 -20.25 9.35
N ASP A 19 12.64 -19.79 10.46
CA ASP A 19 13.37 -19.08 11.52
C ASP A 19 14.32 -19.98 12.32
N LYS A 20 14.17 -21.31 12.22
CA LYS A 20 15.11 -22.32 12.73
C LYS A 20 16.24 -22.63 11.73
N ASP A 21 16.52 -21.76 10.78
CA ASP A 21 17.53 -21.90 9.73
C ASP A 21 17.34 -23.12 8.82
N MET A 22 16.12 -23.66 8.74
CA MET A 22 15.79 -24.70 7.77
C MET A 22 15.66 -24.10 6.36
N ASP A 23 16.31 -24.73 5.39
CA ASP A 23 16.08 -24.34 4.01
C ASP A 23 14.67 -24.75 3.54
N ILE A 24 14.14 -24.03 2.57
CA ILE A 24 12.75 -24.15 2.10
C ILE A 24 12.40 -25.59 1.66
N TYR A 25 13.31 -26.30 1.00
CA TYR A 25 13.07 -27.67 0.60
C TYR A 25 13.00 -28.61 1.81
N SER A 26 13.81 -28.37 2.82
CA SER A 26 13.74 -29.10 4.09
C SER A 26 12.41 -28.89 4.78
N ILE A 27 11.90 -27.65 4.80
CA ILE A 27 10.59 -27.33 5.35
C ILE A 27 9.49 -28.07 4.59
N ILE A 28 9.49 -28.00 3.26
CA ILE A 28 8.52 -28.71 2.42
C ILE A 28 8.65 -30.23 2.63
N SER A 29 9.85 -30.73 2.82
CA SER A 29 10.10 -32.16 3.12
C SER A 29 9.39 -32.59 4.41
N GLU A 30 9.35 -31.74 5.45
CA GLU A 30 8.61 -32.06 6.68
C GLU A 30 7.10 -32.17 6.42
N PHE A 31 6.51 -31.25 5.66
CA PHE A 31 5.10 -31.32 5.26
C PHE A 31 4.80 -32.55 4.37
N ILE A 32 5.72 -32.91 3.48
CA ILE A 32 5.59 -34.15 2.67
C ILE A 32 5.63 -35.39 3.55
N LYS A 33 6.55 -35.49 4.52
CA LYS A 33 6.59 -36.59 5.47
C LYS A 33 5.30 -36.75 6.24
N ASP A 34 4.76 -35.67 6.77
CA ASP A 34 3.48 -35.68 7.47
C ASP A 34 2.33 -36.11 6.54
N THR A 35 2.33 -35.63 5.28
CA THR A 35 1.37 -36.08 4.26
C THR A 35 1.45 -37.60 4.00
N LEU A 36 2.65 -38.14 3.80
CA LEU A 36 2.86 -39.56 3.59
C LEU A 36 2.47 -40.39 4.82
N TYR A 37 2.74 -39.89 6.02
CA TYR A 37 2.33 -40.54 7.26
C TYR A 37 0.80 -40.60 7.41
N LYS A 38 0.10 -39.48 7.16
CA LYS A 38 -1.36 -39.40 7.24
C LYS A 38 -2.06 -40.27 6.20
N SER A 39 -1.50 -40.39 4.99
CA SER A 39 -2.08 -41.20 3.91
C SER A 39 -2.04 -42.68 4.18
N LYS A 40 -1.07 -43.18 4.96
CA LYS A 40 -0.79 -44.60 5.22
C LYS A 40 -0.60 -45.47 3.96
N GLU A 41 -0.44 -44.82 2.80
CA GLU A 41 -0.29 -45.46 1.50
C GLU A 41 0.89 -44.86 0.74
N SER A 42 1.42 -45.62 -0.23
CA SER A 42 2.42 -45.09 -1.16
C SER A 42 1.76 -44.18 -2.17
N LEU A 43 2.22 -42.92 -2.28
CA LEU A 43 1.61 -41.87 -3.12
C LEU A 43 2.45 -41.60 -4.38
N GLU A 44 1.78 -41.39 -5.50
CA GLU A 44 2.37 -40.81 -6.71
C GLU A 44 2.58 -39.28 -6.52
N LEU A 45 3.49 -38.70 -7.31
CA LEU A 45 3.85 -37.29 -7.21
C LEU A 45 2.62 -36.34 -7.25
N GLU A 46 1.71 -36.59 -8.18
CA GLU A 46 0.46 -35.80 -8.33
C GLU A 46 -0.45 -35.93 -7.09
N LYS A 47 -0.48 -37.14 -6.52
CA LYS A 47 -1.25 -37.35 -5.29
C LYS A 47 -0.60 -36.67 -4.10
N VAL A 48 0.74 -36.63 -3.99
CA VAL A 48 1.44 -35.86 -2.96
C VAL A 48 1.08 -34.37 -3.07
N LYS A 49 1.08 -33.80 -4.27
CA LYS A 49 0.62 -32.42 -4.49
C LYS A 49 -0.81 -32.22 -4.00
N LYS A 50 -1.71 -33.11 -4.40
CA LYS A 50 -3.13 -33.03 -4.00
C LYS A 50 -3.30 -33.11 -2.48
N TYR A 51 -2.61 -34.03 -1.80
CA TYR A 51 -2.70 -34.14 -0.35
C TYR A 51 -2.08 -32.94 0.39
N LEU A 52 -1.01 -32.32 -0.12
CA LEU A 52 -0.47 -31.07 0.41
C LEU A 52 -1.49 -29.94 0.30
N TYR A 53 -2.22 -29.89 -0.82
CA TYR A 53 -3.31 -28.94 -0.99
C TYR A 53 -4.49 -29.26 -0.05
N ASP A 54 -4.95 -30.50 -0.02
CA ASP A 54 -6.11 -30.90 0.80
C ASP A 54 -5.85 -30.74 2.30
N ASN A 55 -4.62 -31.04 2.79
CA ASN A 55 -4.27 -30.98 4.20
C ASN A 55 -3.83 -29.59 4.69
N TYR A 56 -3.16 -28.78 3.84
CA TYR A 56 -2.53 -27.52 4.24
C TYR A 56 -2.92 -26.35 3.36
N ASN A 57 -3.68 -26.58 2.30
CA ASN A 57 -3.99 -25.62 1.24
C ASN A 57 -2.73 -25.06 0.53
N PHE A 58 -1.66 -25.86 0.47
CA PHE A 58 -0.40 -25.48 -0.17
C PHE A 58 -0.41 -25.84 -1.65
N ASP A 59 -0.48 -24.86 -2.53
CA ASP A 59 -0.28 -25.04 -3.97
C ASP A 59 1.20 -24.94 -4.33
N ILE A 60 1.93 -26.03 -4.11
CA ILE A 60 3.37 -26.12 -4.38
C ILE A 60 3.60 -26.67 -5.79
N PRO A 61 4.46 -26.06 -6.62
CA PRO A 61 4.81 -26.58 -7.94
C PRO A 61 5.40 -28.00 -7.86
N LEU A 62 5.02 -28.86 -8.81
CA LEU A 62 5.49 -30.26 -8.86
C LEU A 62 7.02 -30.39 -8.88
N SER A 63 7.72 -29.46 -9.53
CA SER A 63 9.19 -29.42 -9.55
C SER A 63 9.79 -29.26 -8.15
N VAL A 64 9.17 -28.44 -7.31
CA VAL A 64 9.58 -28.19 -5.93
C VAL A 64 9.32 -29.42 -5.07
N ILE A 65 8.13 -30.03 -5.19
CA ILE A 65 7.78 -31.28 -4.49
C ILE A 65 8.74 -32.38 -4.86
N LYS A 66 9.04 -32.53 -6.16
CA LYS A 66 10.00 -33.54 -6.65
C LYS A 66 11.40 -33.36 -6.06
N THR A 67 11.85 -32.12 -5.93
CA THR A 67 13.15 -31.81 -5.32
C THR A 67 13.16 -32.15 -3.83
N ALA A 68 12.12 -31.79 -3.10
CA ALA A 68 11.98 -32.14 -1.69
C ALA A 68 11.92 -33.68 -1.48
N LEU A 69 11.19 -34.39 -2.33
CA LEU A 69 11.17 -35.88 -2.31
C LEU A 69 12.53 -36.46 -2.60
N ASN A 70 13.29 -35.96 -3.58
CA ASN A 70 14.65 -36.42 -3.86
C ASN A 70 15.58 -36.21 -2.66
N LYS A 71 15.43 -35.11 -1.93
CA LYS A 71 16.16 -34.84 -0.70
C LYS A 71 15.81 -35.86 0.40
N LEU A 72 14.52 -36.19 0.53
CA LEU A 72 14.05 -37.22 1.46
C LEU A 72 14.57 -38.63 1.10
N ILE A 73 14.68 -38.97 -0.18
CA ILE A 73 15.27 -40.23 -0.64
C ILE A 73 16.78 -40.28 -0.31
N GLN A 74 17.51 -39.19 -0.57
CA GLN A 74 18.93 -39.09 -0.24
C GLN A 74 19.22 -39.21 1.26
N SER A 75 18.30 -38.71 2.11
CA SER A 75 18.39 -38.85 3.58
C SER A 75 17.81 -40.16 4.11
N SER A 76 17.43 -41.12 3.25
CA SER A 76 16.85 -42.43 3.60
C SER A 76 15.56 -42.35 4.44
N ASN A 77 14.80 -41.24 4.33
CA ASN A 77 13.51 -41.11 5.02
C ASN A 77 12.35 -41.64 4.18
N VAL A 78 12.48 -41.55 2.85
CA VAL A 78 11.47 -41.97 1.88
C VAL A 78 12.10 -42.93 0.87
N GLU A 79 11.39 -43.96 0.52
CA GLU A 79 11.74 -44.86 -0.61
C GLU A 79 10.83 -44.54 -1.81
N ARG A 80 11.39 -44.80 -3.00
CA ARG A 80 10.64 -44.74 -4.25
C ARG A 80 10.59 -46.12 -4.88
N LEU A 81 9.40 -46.71 -4.92
CA LEU A 81 9.13 -47.96 -5.62
C LEU A 81 8.30 -47.63 -6.87
N GLU A 82 8.87 -47.88 -8.04
CA GLU A 82 8.30 -47.45 -9.34
C GLU A 82 8.08 -45.92 -9.41
N ASN A 83 6.83 -45.46 -9.37
CA ASN A 83 6.45 -44.04 -9.38
C ASN A 83 5.78 -43.60 -8.08
N LYS A 84 5.85 -44.43 -7.02
CA LYS A 84 5.22 -44.13 -5.73
C LYS A 84 6.26 -43.92 -4.65
N TYR A 85 5.94 -43.06 -3.72
CA TYR A 85 6.77 -42.65 -2.58
C TYR A 85 6.13 -43.13 -1.29
N SER A 86 6.93 -43.75 -0.39
CA SER A 86 6.51 -44.23 0.93
C SER A 86 7.55 -43.93 1.99
N LEU A 87 7.13 -43.77 3.24
CA LEU A 87 8.03 -43.60 4.38
C LEU A 87 8.73 -44.94 4.69
N ILE A 88 10.04 -44.91 4.94
CA ILE A 88 10.84 -46.10 5.28
C ILE A 88 10.64 -46.46 6.76
N SER A 89 10.53 -45.52 7.65
CA SER A 89 10.42 -45.73 9.10
C SER A 89 9.42 -44.76 9.72
N ALA A 90 8.61 -45.29 10.63
CA ALA A 90 7.70 -44.50 11.46
C ALA A 90 8.39 -43.83 12.69
N ASP A 91 9.69 -44.09 12.90
CA ASP A 91 10.42 -43.61 14.09
C ASP A 91 10.67 -42.09 14.11
N ASP A 92 10.46 -41.38 12.99
CA ASP A 92 10.47 -39.92 12.91
C ASP A 92 9.21 -39.26 13.51
N ILE A 93 8.36 -40.03 14.19
CA ILE A 93 7.08 -39.59 14.80
C ILE A 93 7.25 -38.37 15.75
N ARG A 94 8.41 -38.20 16.35
CA ARG A 94 8.67 -37.02 17.24
C ARG A 94 8.62 -35.66 16.53
N ARG A 95 8.98 -35.58 15.24
CA ARG A 95 8.93 -34.32 14.46
C ARG A 95 7.54 -34.05 13.90
N PHE A 96 6.75 -35.10 13.61
CA PHE A 96 5.33 -34.94 13.23
C PHE A 96 4.53 -34.30 14.37
N SER A 97 4.85 -34.62 15.63
CA SER A 97 4.26 -33.96 16.78
C SER A 97 4.58 -32.46 16.82
N GLU A 98 5.74 -32.03 16.28
CA GLU A 98 6.07 -30.59 16.23
C GLU A 98 5.19 -29.81 15.24
N ILE A 99 4.87 -30.37 14.07
CA ILE A 99 3.94 -29.75 13.11
C ILE A 99 2.53 -29.71 13.70
N GLU A 100 2.09 -30.81 14.30
CA GLU A 100 0.75 -30.93 14.88
C GLU A 100 0.59 -30.03 16.13
N ILE A 101 1.59 -29.96 16.99
CA ILE A 101 1.64 -29.05 18.14
C ILE A 101 1.68 -27.60 17.67
N SER A 102 2.55 -27.26 16.72
CA SER A 102 2.59 -25.92 16.12
C SER A 102 1.26 -25.54 15.51
N ASN A 103 0.64 -26.40 14.73
CA ASN A 103 -0.66 -26.12 14.12
C ASN A 103 -1.76 -25.92 15.17
N ASN A 104 -1.76 -26.69 16.25
CA ASN A 104 -2.72 -26.52 17.35
C ASN A 104 -2.50 -25.22 18.10
N ASP A 105 -1.25 -24.86 18.42
CA ASP A 105 -0.92 -23.61 19.09
C ASP A 105 -1.29 -22.40 18.24
N PHE A 106 -1.04 -22.46 16.93
CA PHE A 106 -1.45 -21.42 15.99
C PHE A 106 -2.97 -21.37 15.77
N SER A 107 -3.66 -22.49 15.85
CA SER A 107 -5.14 -22.52 15.79
C SER A 107 -5.77 -21.76 16.97
N VAL A 108 -5.27 -21.97 18.19
CA VAL A 108 -5.69 -21.21 19.38
C VAL A 108 -5.36 -19.73 19.23
N THR A 109 -4.20 -19.42 18.66
CA THR A 109 -3.75 -18.07 18.41
C THR A 109 -4.58 -17.36 17.34
N HIS A 110 -4.96 -18.05 16.27
CA HIS A 110 -5.86 -17.52 15.25
C HIS A 110 -7.20 -17.08 15.85
N GLN A 111 -7.74 -17.85 16.79
CA GLN A 111 -8.96 -17.46 17.48
C GLN A 111 -8.78 -16.14 18.25
N LYS A 112 -7.65 -15.95 18.93
CA LYS A 112 -7.33 -14.70 19.63
C LYS A 112 -7.20 -13.51 18.67
N ILE A 113 -6.61 -13.71 17.49
CA ILE A 113 -6.53 -12.67 16.46
C ILE A 113 -7.93 -12.21 16.06
N ILE A 114 -8.80 -13.15 15.70
CA ILE A 114 -10.18 -12.82 15.28
C ILE A 114 -10.97 -12.15 16.39
N GLU A 115 -10.85 -12.62 17.63
CA GLU A 115 -11.49 -12.01 18.80
C GLU A 115 -10.99 -10.57 19.07
N SER A 116 -9.69 -10.33 18.88
CA SER A 116 -9.10 -9.00 19.00
C SER A 116 -9.62 -8.03 17.92
N ILE A 117 -9.71 -8.49 16.67
CA ILE A 117 -10.27 -7.69 15.56
C ILE A 117 -11.76 -7.42 15.81
N MET A 118 -12.54 -8.41 16.25
CA MET A 118 -13.96 -8.23 16.60
C MET A 118 -14.15 -7.20 17.71
N SER A 119 -13.34 -7.28 18.77
CA SER A 119 -13.36 -6.32 19.88
C SER A 119 -13.03 -4.91 19.41
N PHE A 120 -12.05 -4.78 18.51
CA PHE A 120 -11.68 -3.50 17.90
C PHE A 120 -12.83 -2.90 17.07
N ILE A 121 -13.48 -3.71 16.21
CA ILE A 121 -14.62 -3.26 15.40
C ILE A 121 -15.75 -2.76 16.31
N THR A 122 -16.09 -3.52 17.37
CA THR A 122 -17.16 -3.15 18.29
C THR A 122 -16.85 -1.87 19.09
N LYS A 123 -15.58 -1.58 19.34
CA LYS A 123 -15.16 -0.31 19.97
C LYS A 123 -15.34 0.90 19.05
N ILE A 124 -15.09 0.72 17.74
CA ILE A 124 -15.19 1.81 16.75
C ILE A 124 -16.65 2.04 16.36
N ASP A 125 -17.37 0.97 16.15
CA ASP A 125 -18.78 0.99 15.72
C ASP A 125 -19.58 0.00 16.56
N SER A 126 -20.15 0.50 17.66
CA SER A 126 -20.96 -0.31 18.60
C SER A 126 -22.27 -0.82 17.98
N SER A 127 -22.71 -0.22 16.87
CA SER A 127 -23.94 -0.62 16.16
C SER A 127 -23.69 -1.75 15.15
N TYR A 128 -22.43 -2.03 14.83
CA TYR A 128 -22.06 -2.96 13.76
C TYR A 128 -22.10 -4.41 14.24
N ASN A 129 -22.98 -5.21 13.65
CA ASN A 129 -23.06 -6.64 13.95
C ASN A 129 -21.99 -7.43 13.19
N VAL A 130 -20.95 -7.88 13.89
CA VAL A 130 -19.83 -8.63 13.32
C VAL A 130 -20.17 -10.11 13.18
N VAL A 131 -20.20 -10.62 11.94
CA VAL A 131 -20.35 -12.05 11.66
C VAL A 131 -18.96 -12.68 11.64
N LYS A 132 -18.67 -13.56 12.60
CA LYS A 132 -17.34 -14.17 12.78
C LYS A 132 -16.86 -14.93 11.54
N GLU A 133 -17.74 -15.63 10.85
CA GLU A 133 -17.40 -16.41 9.65
C GLU A 133 -16.94 -15.53 8.49
N ASP A 134 -17.67 -14.45 8.25
CA ASP A 134 -17.33 -13.46 7.22
C ASP A 134 -15.97 -12.80 7.55
N LEU A 135 -15.76 -12.44 8.82
CA LEU A 135 -14.50 -11.83 9.25
C LEU A 135 -13.30 -12.78 9.05
N VAL A 136 -13.45 -14.08 9.33
CA VAL A 136 -12.41 -15.08 9.09
C VAL A 136 -12.07 -15.16 7.61
N ASN A 137 -13.07 -15.17 6.73
CA ASN A 137 -12.87 -15.21 5.29
C ASN A 137 -12.21 -13.92 4.77
N ASP A 138 -12.64 -12.76 5.27
CA ASP A 138 -12.06 -11.47 4.90
C ASP A 138 -10.61 -11.34 5.40
N PHE A 139 -10.32 -11.82 6.61
CA PHE A 139 -8.96 -11.87 7.14
C PHE A 139 -8.05 -12.77 6.29
N PHE A 140 -8.54 -13.94 5.88
CA PHE A 140 -7.81 -14.81 4.96
C PHE A 140 -7.50 -14.10 3.63
N LYS A 141 -8.50 -13.48 3.00
CA LYS A 141 -8.33 -12.71 1.77
C LYS A 141 -7.34 -11.55 1.96
N TYR A 142 -7.37 -10.90 3.11
CA TYR A 142 -6.44 -9.84 3.46
C TYR A 142 -4.98 -10.33 3.49
N ILE A 143 -4.72 -11.46 4.14
CA ILE A 143 -3.38 -12.05 4.25
C ILE A 143 -2.86 -12.52 2.89
N THR A 144 -3.71 -13.18 2.10
CA THR A 144 -3.34 -13.72 0.78
C THR A 144 -3.29 -12.68 -0.34
N ASN A 145 -3.39 -11.39 0.00
CA ASN A 145 -3.39 -10.28 -0.96
C ASN A 145 -4.48 -10.39 -2.04
N SER A 146 -5.66 -10.91 -1.68
CA SER A 146 -6.81 -10.83 -2.57
C SER A 146 -7.16 -9.37 -2.87
N TYR A 147 -7.27 -9.04 -4.16
CA TYR A 147 -7.62 -7.69 -4.62
C TYR A 147 -9.09 -7.36 -4.42
N GLU A 148 -9.87 -8.32 -3.94
CA GLU A 148 -11.28 -8.13 -3.67
C GLU A 148 -11.47 -7.12 -2.54
N ASP A 149 -12.39 -6.20 -2.74
CA ASP A 149 -12.85 -5.33 -1.68
C ASP A 149 -13.87 -6.09 -0.83
N THR A 150 -13.52 -6.35 0.42
CA THR A 150 -14.32 -7.14 1.33
C THR A 150 -14.89 -6.28 2.45
N LYS A 151 -15.99 -6.75 3.05
CA LYS A 151 -16.76 -6.04 4.07
C LYS A 151 -15.91 -5.56 5.26
N TYR A 152 -14.98 -6.40 5.72
CA TYR A 152 -14.15 -6.11 6.91
C TYR A 152 -12.73 -5.63 6.58
N LYS A 153 -12.35 -5.53 5.32
CA LYS A 153 -10.99 -5.14 4.90
C LYS A 153 -10.52 -3.84 5.53
N LYS A 154 -11.38 -2.82 5.56
CA LYS A 154 -11.08 -1.52 6.18
C LYS A 154 -10.78 -1.64 7.67
N TYR A 155 -11.59 -2.40 8.40
CA TYR A 155 -11.43 -2.57 9.85
C TYR A 155 -10.19 -3.37 10.21
N ILE A 156 -9.88 -4.41 9.41
CA ILE A 156 -8.64 -5.20 9.56
C ILE A 156 -7.42 -4.29 9.33
N ALA A 157 -7.44 -3.47 8.27
CA ALA A 157 -6.38 -2.53 8.00
C ALA A 157 -6.23 -1.48 9.12
N MET A 158 -7.33 -0.92 9.62
CA MET A 158 -7.31 0.02 10.75
C MET A 158 -6.74 -0.61 12.02
N PHE A 159 -7.13 -1.86 12.34
CA PHE A 159 -6.60 -2.61 13.47
C PHE A 159 -5.07 -2.78 13.37
N LEU A 160 -4.58 -3.15 12.19
CA LEU A 160 -3.15 -3.37 11.94
C LEU A 160 -2.34 -2.07 11.88
N ALA A 161 -2.92 -1.01 11.36
CA ALA A 161 -2.28 0.31 11.26
C ALA A 161 -2.20 1.05 12.61
N ASN A 162 -3.01 0.66 13.60
CA ASN A 162 -3.03 1.30 14.92
C ASN A 162 -1.84 0.85 15.77
N ASP A 163 -0.93 1.75 16.08
CA ASP A 163 0.30 1.46 16.84
C ASP A 163 0.05 1.20 18.35
N ASN A 164 -1.14 1.51 18.86
CA ASN A 164 -1.49 1.40 20.29
C ASN A 164 -1.97 0.01 20.73
N ASP A 165 -2.23 -0.95 19.80
CA ASP A 165 -2.73 -2.27 20.14
C ASP A 165 -1.62 -3.35 20.27
N SER A 166 -1.92 -4.38 21.04
CA SER A 166 -1.00 -5.41 21.51
C SER A 166 -0.01 -5.92 20.44
N SER A 167 1.28 -5.65 20.63
CA SER A 167 2.38 -6.09 19.76
C SER A 167 2.33 -7.59 19.45
N LYS A 168 1.96 -8.43 20.41
CA LYS A 168 1.91 -9.90 20.25
C LYS A 168 0.96 -10.39 19.16
N VAL A 169 -0.21 -9.79 19.00
CA VAL A 169 -1.17 -10.19 17.96
C VAL A 169 -0.65 -9.80 16.59
N LYS A 170 -0.06 -8.61 16.47
CA LYS A 170 0.56 -8.14 15.21
C LYS A 170 1.76 -8.97 14.82
N ASP A 171 2.60 -9.37 15.78
CA ASP A 171 3.74 -10.25 15.53
C ASP A 171 3.30 -11.61 14.97
N LEU A 172 2.19 -12.15 15.48
CA LEU A 172 1.63 -13.40 14.97
C LEU A 172 1.06 -13.25 13.55
N ILE A 173 0.37 -12.15 13.28
CA ILE A 173 -0.13 -11.84 11.95
C ILE A 173 1.04 -11.65 10.98
N GLN A 174 2.12 -11.00 11.43
CA GLN A 174 3.34 -10.84 10.65
C GLN A 174 3.99 -12.20 10.33
N GLN A 175 4.03 -13.15 11.27
CA GLN A 175 4.54 -14.50 11.02
C GLN A 175 3.73 -15.25 9.95
N ILE A 176 2.40 -15.15 10.00
CA ILE A 176 1.52 -15.72 8.98
C ILE A 176 1.83 -15.09 7.61
N LYS A 177 1.95 -13.76 7.56
CA LYS A 177 2.28 -13.02 6.33
C LYS A 177 3.65 -13.38 5.78
N ASP A 178 4.65 -13.49 6.62
CA ASP A 178 6.00 -13.92 6.23
C ASP A 178 5.98 -15.35 5.65
N GLY A 179 5.18 -16.27 6.23
CA GLY A 179 4.96 -17.61 5.70
C GLY A 179 4.31 -17.60 4.31
N GLU A 180 3.32 -16.73 4.11
CA GLU A 180 2.66 -16.56 2.81
C GLU A 180 3.64 -16.01 1.76
N ILE A 181 4.48 -15.03 2.12
CA ILE A 181 5.53 -14.49 1.25
C ILE A 181 6.51 -15.60 0.81
N LEU A 182 6.96 -16.45 1.73
CA LEU A 182 7.84 -17.57 1.43
C LEU A 182 7.18 -18.58 0.49
N LEU A 183 5.91 -18.93 0.73
CA LEU A 183 5.17 -19.85 -0.12
C LEU A 183 4.90 -19.28 -1.51
N THR A 184 4.49 -18.01 -1.59
CA THR A 184 4.26 -17.30 -2.86
C THR A 184 5.54 -17.17 -3.68
N GLY A 185 6.70 -17.05 -3.02
CA GLY A 185 8.01 -17.06 -3.68
C GLY A 185 8.30 -18.33 -4.48
N LEU A 186 7.64 -19.46 -4.16
CA LEU A 186 7.74 -20.72 -4.90
C LEU A 186 6.85 -20.79 -6.14
N SER A 187 5.87 -19.90 -6.30
CA SER A 187 4.94 -19.93 -7.43
C SER A 187 5.67 -19.89 -8.78
N TYR A 188 5.11 -20.54 -9.79
CA TYR A 188 5.67 -20.60 -11.15
C TYR A 188 7.11 -21.14 -11.25
N GLN A 189 7.54 -21.97 -10.28
CA GLN A 189 8.84 -22.65 -10.31
C GLN A 189 8.75 -23.90 -11.17
N GLN A 190 9.47 -23.97 -12.28
CA GLN A 190 9.48 -25.16 -13.16
C GLN A 190 10.77 -25.97 -13.07
N ASP A 191 11.91 -25.33 -12.85
CA ASP A 191 13.21 -26.03 -12.75
C ASP A 191 13.66 -26.09 -11.29
N PRO A 192 13.87 -27.30 -10.72
CA PRO A 192 14.36 -27.46 -9.35
C PRO A 192 15.67 -26.72 -9.07
N ASN A 193 16.55 -26.62 -10.06
CA ASN A 193 17.85 -25.98 -9.92
C ASN A 193 17.76 -24.43 -9.92
N GLU A 194 16.63 -23.85 -10.30
CA GLU A 194 16.44 -22.41 -10.33
C GLU A 194 16.31 -21.75 -8.94
N ILE A 195 16.07 -22.54 -7.87
CA ILE A 195 16.04 -21.98 -6.50
C ILE A 195 17.47 -21.75 -5.98
N GLU A 196 18.42 -22.62 -6.33
CA GLU A 196 19.79 -22.49 -5.82
C GLU A 196 20.60 -21.43 -6.54
N ILE A 197 20.33 -21.24 -7.84
CA ILE A 197 21.08 -20.29 -8.68
C ILE A 197 20.08 -19.54 -9.55
N TYR A 198 19.72 -18.32 -9.14
CA TYR A 198 18.92 -17.46 -10.00
C TYR A 198 19.65 -17.14 -11.29
N LYS A 199 19.09 -17.57 -12.43
CA LYS A 199 19.66 -17.31 -13.74
C LYS A 199 18.58 -16.83 -14.72
N LEU A 200 18.65 -15.57 -15.09
CA LEU A 200 17.93 -15.09 -16.27
C LEU A 200 18.59 -15.63 -17.54
N ARG A 201 17.86 -16.48 -18.29
CA ARG A 201 18.33 -17.03 -19.57
C ARG A 201 18.17 -16.03 -20.72
N LYS A 202 17.19 -15.12 -20.62
CA LYS A 202 16.87 -14.04 -21.55
C LYS A 202 16.38 -12.81 -20.79
N ASN A 203 16.25 -11.69 -21.48
CA ASN A 203 15.70 -10.50 -20.86
C ASN A 203 14.24 -10.73 -20.43
N LEU A 204 13.92 -10.21 -19.24
CA LEU A 204 12.54 -10.04 -18.76
C LEU A 204 12.20 -8.56 -18.82
N THR A 205 11.30 -8.18 -19.69
CA THR A 205 10.83 -6.79 -19.80
C THR A 205 9.61 -6.61 -18.90
N ILE A 206 9.69 -5.66 -17.99
CA ILE A 206 8.61 -5.30 -17.08
C ILE A 206 8.05 -3.95 -17.53
N TYR A 207 6.80 -3.97 -18.00
CA TYR A 207 6.08 -2.76 -18.38
C TYR A 207 5.34 -2.21 -17.17
N ILE A 208 5.44 -0.91 -16.93
CA ILE A 208 4.97 -0.27 -15.70
C ILE A 208 3.81 0.69 -16.04
N ASP A 209 2.69 0.54 -15.32
CA ASP A 209 1.53 1.42 -15.45
C ASP A 209 1.83 2.84 -14.93
N GLN A 210 1.12 3.82 -15.46
CA GLN A 210 1.22 5.24 -15.10
C GLN A 210 1.19 5.48 -13.59
N GLU A 211 0.26 4.83 -12.88
CA GLU A 211 0.10 5.01 -11.44
C GLU A 211 1.35 4.59 -10.66
N LEU A 212 1.96 3.47 -11.03
CA LEU A 212 3.20 3.02 -10.42
C LEU A 212 4.39 3.93 -10.80
N LEU A 213 4.41 4.49 -12.01
CA LEU A 213 5.40 5.48 -12.40
C LEU A 213 5.27 6.76 -11.57
N PHE A 214 4.07 7.23 -11.26
CA PHE A 214 3.85 8.35 -10.34
C PHE A 214 4.27 8.01 -8.90
N SER A 215 4.08 6.76 -8.47
CA SER A 215 4.55 6.29 -7.18
C SER A 215 6.08 6.35 -7.07
N SER A 216 6.79 6.10 -8.15
CA SER A 216 8.27 6.05 -8.18
C SER A 216 8.94 7.36 -7.73
N ILE A 217 8.31 8.51 -7.97
CA ILE A 217 8.80 9.84 -7.57
C ILE A 217 8.07 10.39 -6.33
N GLY A 218 7.04 9.70 -5.85
CA GLY A 218 6.28 10.07 -4.66
C GLY A 218 5.02 10.89 -4.93
N TYR A 219 4.56 11.00 -6.18
CA TYR A 219 3.31 11.73 -6.46
C TYR A 219 2.08 11.06 -5.84
N ASN A 220 2.10 9.75 -5.63
CA ASN A 220 1.05 9.02 -4.90
C ASN A 220 1.26 8.99 -3.37
N GLY A 221 2.38 9.52 -2.87
CA GLY A 221 2.78 9.56 -1.47
C GLY A 221 4.08 8.81 -1.20
N GLU A 222 4.72 9.14 -0.08
CA GLU A 222 6.07 8.64 0.25
C GLU A 222 6.09 7.12 0.47
N LEU A 223 5.06 6.53 1.08
CA LEU A 223 4.99 5.07 1.29
C LEU A 223 5.03 4.28 -0.02
N TYR A 224 4.31 4.74 -1.04
CA TYR A 224 4.32 4.10 -2.36
C TYR A 224 5.68 4.24 -3.06
N LYS A 225 6.35 5.39 -2.87
CA LYS A 225 7.71 5.61 -3.36
C LYS A 225 8.72 4.68 -2.69
N GLU A 226 8.59 4.45 -1.40
CA GLU A 226 9.46 3.52 -0.67
C GLU A 226 9.32 2.09 -1.19
N ILE A 227 8.10 1.60 -1.43
CA ILE A 227 7.85 0.28 -2.04
C ILE A 227 8.46 0.20 -3.46
N PHE A 228 8.28 1.26 -4.25
CA PHE A 228 8.88 1.29 -5.59
C PHE A 228 10.41 1.29 -5.54
N ASN A 229 11.01 1.96 -4.57
CA ASN A 229 12.46 1.93 -4.35
C ASN A 229 12.95 0.52 -3.97
N ASP A 230 12.23 -0.21 -3.11
CA ASP A 230 12.53 -1.60 -2.78
C ASP A 230 12.52 -2.48 -4.03
N PHE A 231 11.53 -2.30 -4.90
CA PHE A 231 11.48 -2.96 -6.20
C PHE A 231 12.71 -2.66 -7.06
N LEU A 232 13.13 -1.40 -7.15
CA LEU A 232 14.33 -1.01 -7.91
C LEU A 232 15.62 -1.61 -7.32
N ILE A 233 15.74 -1.68 -6.00
CA ILE A 233 16.89 -2.32 -5.33
C ILE A 233 16.97 -3.79 -5.75
N LEU A 234 15.86 -4.50 -5.74
CA LEU A 234 15.79 -5.91 -6.12
C LEU A 234 16.09 -6.13 -7.61
N VAL A 235 15.53 -5.29 -8.49
CA VAL A 235 15.84 -5.32 -9.94
C VAL A 235 17.35 -5.14 -10.17
N ASN A 236 17.96 -4.16 -9.51
CA ASN A 236 19.40 -3.93 -9.61
C ASN A 236 20.20 -5.12 -9.04
N GLY A 237 19.75 -5.69 -7.92
CA GLY A 237 20.35 -6.89 -7.34
C GLY A 237 20.38 -8.05 -8.33
N ILE A 238 19.26 -8.32 -9.01
CA ILE A 238 19.16 -9.34 -10.05
C ILE A 238 20.09 -9.05 -11.23
N ASN A 239 20.08 -7.80 -11.72
CA ASN A 239 20.88 -7.39 -12.86
C ASN A 239 22.39 -7.45 -12.61
N ASN A 240 22.80 -7.44 -11.34
CA ASN A 240 24.21 -7.55 -10.93
C ASN A 240 24.67 -9.01 -10.69
N ILE A 241 23.81 -10.01 -10.82
CA ILE A 241 24.21 -11.41 -10.69
C ILE A 241 25.11 -11.80 -11.87
N ARG A 242 26.36 -12.21 -11.57
CA ARG A 242 27.44 -12.40 -12.56
C ARG A 242 27.14 -13.41 -13.68
N ASN A 243 26.29 -14.40 -13.45
CA ASN A 243 26.04 -15.48 -14.41
C ASN A 243 24.72 -15.33 -15.18
N ASN A 244 24.06 -14.18 -15.09
CA ASN A 244 22.84 -13.91 -15.84
C ASN A 244 23.17 -13.65 -17.31
N LYS A 245 22.51 -14.37 -18.23
CA LYS A 245 22.57 -14.12 -19.69
C LYS A 245 21.58 -13.01 -20.11
N GLY A 246 20.52 -12.80 -19.32
CA GLY A 246 19.51 -11.77 -19.52
C GLY A 246 19.53 -10.73 -18.40
N LYS A 247 18.75 -9.66 -18.59
CA LYS A 247 18.53 -8.58 -17.62
C LYS A 247 17.04 -8.35 -17.43
N VAL A 248 16.66 -7.82 -16.29
CA VAL A 248 15.35 -7.21 -16.06
C VAL A 248 15.40 -5.81 -16.64
N LEU A 249 14.54 -5.54 -17.62
CA LEU A 249 14.40 -4.26 -18.30
C LEU A 249 13.10 -3.61 -17.85
N LEU A 250 13.16 -2.35 -17.41
CA LEU A 250 11.99 -1.58 -17.01
C LEU A 250 11.57 -0.68 -18.17
N ARG A 251 10.31 -0.79 -18.57
CA ARG A 251 9.75 -0.06 -19.73
C ARG A 251 8.37 0.50 -19.39
N TYR A 252 7.91 1.41 -20.21
CA TYR A 252 6.52 1.84 -20.30
C TYR A 252 6.14 2.03 -21.76
N PHE A 253 4.86 1.82 -22.07
CA PHE A 253 4.36 1.97 -23.44
C PHE A 253 4.26 3.44 -23.85
N SER A 254 4.30 3.71 -25.16
CA SER A 254 4.07 5.05 -25.71
C SER A 254 2.71 5.61 -25.35
N GLU A 255 1.68 4.75 -25.22
CA GLU A 255 0.36 5.12 -24.72
C GLU A 255 0.43 5.61 -23.27
N THR A 256 1.14 4.89 -22.42
CA THR A 256 1.36 5.29 -21.02
C THR A 256 2.03 6.67 -20.94
N LYS A 257 2.98 6.95 -21.84
CA LYS A 257 3.59 8.29 -21.95
C LYS A 257 2.56 9.36 -22.30
N LYS A 258 1.72 9.10 -23.30
CA LYS A 258 0.65 10.03 -23.70
C LYS A 258 -0.30 10.31 -22.53
N ASP A 259 -0.67 9.27 -21.76
CA ASP A 259 -1.52 9.43 -20.58
C ASP A 259 -0.85 10.30 -19.52
N ILE A 260 0.46 10.10 -19.27
CA ILE A 260 1.25 10.94 -18.36
C ILE A 260 1.29 12.38 -18.87
N GLU A 261 1.56 12.60 -20.15
CA GLU A 261 1.61 13.93 -20.77
C GLU A 261 0.25 14.64 -20.68
N ASN A 262 -0.85 13.94 -20.94
CA ASN A 262 -2.22 14.43 -20.78
C ASN A 262 -2.52 14.79 -19.32
N TYR A 263 -2.02 14.00 -18.37
CA TYR A 263 -2.19 14.27 -16.96
C TYR A 263 -1.47 15.55 -16.52
N PHE A 264 -0.23 15.77 -16.96
CA PHE A 264 0.48 17.01 -16.73
C PHE A 264 -0.16 18.22 -17.46
N TYR A 265 -0.67 18.00 -18.68
CA TYR A 265 -1.42 19.03 -19.40
C TYR A 265 -2.70 19.44 -18.64
N ALA A 266 -3.41 18.48 -18.05
CA ALA A 266 -4.53 18.78 -17.17
C ALA A 266 -4.08 19.62 -15.96
N ALA A 267 -2.93 19.29 -15.34
CA ALA A 267 -2.37 20.07 -14.25
C ALA A 267 -1.99 21.52 -14.68
N GLU A 268 -1.41 21.70 -15.88
CA GLU A 268 -1.12 23.03 -16.45
C GLU A 268 -2.37 23.90 -16.58
N ASN A 269 -3.51 23.30 -16.93
CA ASN A 269 -4.78 23.99 -17.06
C ASN A 269 -5.44 24.29 -15.70
N ILE A 270 -5.14 23.50 -14.67
CA ILE A 270 -5.66 23.69 -13.34
C ILE A 270 -4.89 24.79 -12.60
N VAL A 271 -3.56 24.84 -12.74
CA VAL A 271 -2.69 25.75 -11.98
C VAL A 271 -3.04 27.23 -12.18
N THR A 272 -3.60 27.60 -13.34
CA THR A 272 -4.00 28.98 -13.65
C THR A 272 -5.39 29.38 -13.14
N ARG A 273 -6.13 28.43 -12.54
CA ARG A 273 -7.48 28.68 -12.00
C ARG A 273 -7.42 29.34 -10.63
N SER A 274 -8.54 29.87 -10.18
CA SER A 274 -8.68 30.34 -8.80
C SER A 274 -8.39 29.18 -7.81
N GLU A 275 -8.01 29.50 -6.56
CA GLU A 275 -7.74 28.47 -5.55
C GLU A 275 -8.93 27.52 -5.35
N ILE A 276 -10.15 28.06 -5.37
CA ILE A 276 -11.39 27.29 -5.26
C ILE A 276 -11.53 26.32 -6.45
N ASP A 277 -11.28 26.78 -7.66
CA ASP A 277 -11.39 25.95 -8.87
C ASP A 277 -10.26 24.94 -8.97
N LYS A 278 -9.06 25.26 -8.47
CA LYS A 278 -7.96 24.29 -8.32
C LYS A 278 -8.40 23.13 -7.44
N ILE A 279 -8.92 23.43 -6.25
CA ILE A 279 -9.38 22.43 -5.30
C ILE A 279 -10.52 21.59 -5.91
N ARG A 280 -11.48 22.22 -6.61
CA ARG A 280 -12.57 21.52 -7.32
C ARG A 280 -12.11 20.55 -8.40
N SER A 281 -10.95 20.80 -8.98
CA SER A 281 -10.43 20.02 -10.11
C SER A 281 -9.57 18.83 -9.68
N VAL A 282 -9.18 18.75 -8.40
CA VAL A 282 -8.21 17.77 -7.88
C VAL A 282 -8.93 16.62 -7.22
N LYS A 283 -8.99 15.47 -7.92
CA LYS A 283 -9.67 14.25 -7.45
C LYS A 283 -8.73 13.25 -6.74
N ASN A 284 -7.42 13.29 -6.99
CA ASN A 284 -6.50 12.29 -6.49
C ASN A 284 -5.18 12.86 -5.98
N ASN A 285 -4.45 12.07 -5.22
CA ASN A 285 -3.18 12.46 -4.59
C ASN A 285 -2.12 12.88 -5.61
N ALA A 286 -1.99 12.18 -6.72
CA ALA A 286 -0.97 12.49 -7.72
C ALA A 286 -1.16 13.91 -8.30
N MET A 287 -2.39 14.27 -8.66
CA MET A 287 -2.70 15.61 -9.16
C MET A 287 -2.39 16.68 -8.11
N ARG A 288 -2.80 16.45 -6.85
CA ARG A 288 -2.52 17.35 -5.74
C ARG A 288 -1.02 17.58 -5.56
N ASN A 289 -0.24 16.51 -5.51
CA ASN A 289 1.21 16.59 -5.31
C ASN A 289 1.92 17.25 -6.50
N ILE A 290 1.41 17.06 -7.72
CA ILE A 290 1.90 17.79 -8.90
C ILE A 290 1.60 19.29 -8.78
N LEU A 291 0.41 19.68 -8.31
CA LEU A 291 0.02 21.07 -8.14
C LEU A 291 0.65 21.74 -6.91
N THR A 292 1.06 20.99 -5.90
CA THR A 292 1.67 21.53 -4.68
C THR A 292 2.92 22.35 -5.00
N GLY A 293 2.92 23.64 -4.56
CA GLY A 293 4.02 24.58 -4.81
C GLY A 293 4.13 25.08 -6.24
N ALA A 294 3.19 24.74 -7.14
CA ALA A 294 3.14 25.29 -8.49
C ALA A 294 2.28 26.56 -8.52
N ILE A 295 2.85 27.65 -9.03
CA ILE A 295 2.19 28.97 -9.19
C ILE A 295 1.81 29.19 -10.65
N GLU A 296 2.66 28.76 -11.56
CA GLU A 296 2.52 29.00 -13.00
C GLU A 296 2.57 27.69 -13.80
N LYS A 297 2.15 27.75 -15.08
CA LYS A 297 2.27 26.60 -16.01
C LYS A 297 3.70 26.13 -16.19
N SER A 298 4.66 27.05 -16.17
CA SER A 298 6.10 26.76 -16.25
C SER A 298 6.57 25.80 -15.14
N ASP A 299 6.00 25.89 -13.94
CA ASP A 299 6.32 25.02 -12.82
C ASP A 299 5.88 23.58 -13.11
N ILE A 300 4.70 23.42 -13.70
CA ILE A 300 4.19 22.09 -14.11
C ILE A 300 5.02 21.51 -15.24
N VAL A 301 5.39 22.32 -16.23
CA VAL A 301 6.29 21.90 -17.32
C VAL A 301 7.65 21.43 -16.77
N SER A 302 8.19 22.16 -15.79
CA SER A 302 9.44 21.80 -15.11
C SER A 302 9.29 20.48 -14.34
N LYS A 303 8.17 20.28 -13.62
CA LYS A 303 7.88 19.00 -12.94
C LYS A 303 7.76 17.85 -13.92
N LYS A 304 7.09 18.03 -15.06
CA LYS A 304 7.01 17.04 -16.14
C LYS A 304 8.41 16.67 -16.68
N SER A 305 9.22 17.66 -16.96
CA SER A 305 10.61 17.45 -17.44
C SER A 305 11.45 16.68 -16.42
N ASN A 306 11.38 17.06 -15.15
CA ASN A 306 12.07 16.40 -14.05
C ASN A 306 11.57 14.96 -13.85
N PHE A 307 10.28 14.70 -14.01
CA PHE A 307 9.71 13.37 -13.95
C PHE A 307 10.31 12.44 -15.01
N PHE A 308 10.29 12.83 -16.29
CA PHE A 308 10.88 11.99 -17.34
C PHE A 308 12.41 11.88 -17.24
N LYS A 309 13.10 12.91 -16.72
CA LYS A 309 14.52 12.85 -16.39
C LYS A 309 14.77 11.80 -15.31
N PHE A 310 14.00 11.81 -14.23
CA PHE A 310 14.08 10.83 -13.15
C PHE A 310 13.87 9.39 -13.67
N LEU A 311 12.86 9.15 -14.51
CA LEU A 311 12.65 7.82 -15.09
C LEU A 311 13.87 7.32 -15.87
N ARG A 312 14.49 8.18 -16.70
CA ARG A 312 15.71 7.86 -17.44
C ARG A 312 16.89 7.55 -16.51
N GLU A 313 17.08 8.33 -15.47
CA GLU A 313 18.13 8.10 -14.45
C GLU A 313 17.96 6.75 -13.74
N LYS A 314 16.72 6.28 -13.58
CA LYS A 314 16.39 4.96 -13.02
C LYS A 314 16.37 3.84 -14.06
N ASN A 315 16.80 4.11 -15.31
CA ASN A 315 16.73 3.18 -16.44
C ASN A 315 15.31 2.64 -16.72
N ILE A 316 14.29 3.44 -16.44
CA ILE A 316 12.90 3.18 -16.83
C ILE A 316 12.68 3.93 -18.13
N LEU A 317 12.63 3.22 -19.26
CA LEU A 317 12.67 3.81 -20.59
C LEU A 317 11.35 3.57 -21.33
N GLU A 318 11.02 4.50 -22.22
CA GLU A 318 9.95 4.29 -23.18
C GLU A 318 10.28 3.11 -24.08
N ASP A 319 9.29 2.30 -24.40
CA ASP A 319 9.42 1.27 -25.40
C ASP A 319 9.07 1.88 -26.77
N ASP A 320 10.10 2.17 -27.54
CA ASP A 320 9.98 2.72 -28.90
C ASP A 320 9.62 1.64 -29.94
N SER A 321 9.53 0.37 -29.51
CA SER A 321 9.11 -0.69 -30.41
C SER A 321 7.69 -0.41 -30.92
N GLU A 322 7.56 -0.40 -32.23
CA GLU A 322 6.39 -0.11 -33.05
C GLU A 322 5.06 -0.04 -32.29
N THR A 323 4.34 1.06 -32.42
CA THR A 323 3.02 1.26 -31.79
C THR A 323 2.13 0.04 -31.99
N PHE A 324 1.27 -0.28 -31.01
CA PHE A 324 0.30 -1.38 -31.06
C PHE A 324 -0.46 -1.43 -32.41
N GLU A 325 -0.79 -0.26 -32.97
CA GLU A 325 -1.42 -0.16 -34.29
C GLU A 325 -0.57 -0.73 -35.43
N SER A 326 0.74 -0.51 -35.41
CA SER A 326 1.65 -1.08 -36.41
C SER A 326 1.81 -2.60 -36.27
N ILE A 327 1.64 -3.11 -35.05
CA ILE A 327 1.72 -4.53 -34.74
C ILE A 327 0.41 -5.25 -35.14
N ILE A 328 -0.75 -4.66 -34.86
CA ILE A 328 -2.06 -5.16 -35.31
C ILE A 328 -2.15 -5.20 -36.84
N ASN A 329 -1.69 -4.15 -37.51
CA ASN A 329 -1.70 -4.07 -38.98
C ASN A 329 -0.83 -5.14 -39.66
N LYS A 330 0.03 -5.87 -38.92
CA LYS A 330 0.84 -7.00 -39.42
C LYS A 330 0.16 -8.38 -39.30
N ASN A 331 -1.16 -8.46 -39.22
CA ASN A 331 -1.93 -9.71 -39.14
C ASN A 331 -1.67 -10.60 -37.90
N ASN A 332 -1.33 -10.00 -36.77
CA ASN A 332 -1.10 -10.72 -35.51
C ASN A 332 -2.38 -10.85 -34.64
N TYR A 333 -3.56 -10.90 -35.27
CA TYR A 333 -4.86 -11.03 -34.60
C TYR A 333 -4.94 -12.26 -33.68
N GLN A 334 -4.16 -13.29 -33.96
CA GLN A 334 -4.09 -14.50 -33.15
C GLN A 334 -3.64 -14.27 -31.69
N PHE A 335 -3.05 -13.11 -31.38
CA PHE A 335 -2.62 -12.75 -30.03
C PHE A 335 -3.57 -11.78 -29.33
N ASN A 336 -4.65 -11.36 -30.03
CA ASN A 336 -5.64 -10.49 -29.44
C ASN A 336 -6.43 -11.24 -28.35
N ILE A 337 -6.59 -10.57 -27.23
CA ILE A 337 -7.37 -11.05 -26.09
C ILE A 337 -8.69 -10.26 -26.08
N TYR A 338 -9.73 -10.88 -26.57
CA TYR A 338 -11.07 -10.33 -26.60
C TYR A 338 -12.07 -11.44 -26.87
N THR A 339 -13.09 -11.58 -26.03
CA THR A 339 -14.30 -12.34 -26.26
C THR A 339 -15.50 -11.52 -25.76
N ASP A 340 -16.67 -11.72 -26.34
CA ASP A 340 -17.89 -11.05 -25.89
C ASP A 340 -18.28 -11.53 -24.49
N GLU A 341 -18.09 -12.81 -24.19
CA GLU A 341 -18.32 -13.40 -22.87
C GLU A 341 -17.44 -12.78 -21.78
N MET A 342 -16.17 -12.50 -22.09
CA MET A 342 -15.25 -11.83 -21.18
C MET A 342 -15.70 -10.38 -20.93
N LYS A 343 -16.18 -9.68 -21.97
CA LYS A 343 -16.75 -8.33 -21.85
C LYS A 343 -17.97 -8.33 -20.94
N ASP A 344 -18.90 -9.26 -21.14
CA ASP A 344 -20.10 -9.37 -20.32
C ASP A 344 -19.76 -9.62 -18.85
N ARG A 345 -18.84 -10.55 -18.58
CA ARG A 345 -18.36 -10.81 -17.19
C ARG A 345 -17.71 -9.59 -16.56
N PHE A 346 -16.97 -8.80 -17.34
CA PHE A 346 -16.30 -7.58 -16.85
C PHE A 346 -17.33 -6.49 -16.50
N LEU A 347 -18.33 -6.26 -17.36
CA LEU A 347 -19.40 -5.28 -17.14
C LEU A 347 -20.32 -5.66 -15.98
N LEU A 348 -20.62 -6.96 -15.81
CA LEU A 348 -21.42 -7.46 -14.67
C LEU A 348 -20.77 -7.18 -13.31
N ARG A 349 -19.45 -6.98 -13.26
CA ARG A 349 -18.72 -6.57 -12.05
C ARG A 349 -18.78 -5.05 -11.78
N GLY A 350 -19.56 -4.30 -12.57
CA GLY A 350 -19.72 -2.85 -12.39
C GLY A 350 -18.61 -1.99 -13.00
N ASN A 351 -17.78 -2.56 -13.88
CA ASN A 351 -16.72 -1.83 -14.57
C ASN A 351 -17.25 -1.14 -15.85
N GLU A 352 -16.52 -0.14 -16.35
CA GLU A 352 -16.90 0.63 -17.53
C GLU A 352 -16.40 -0.02 -18.84
N GLU A 353 -17.16 0.13 -19.92
CA GLU A 353 -16.81 -0.42 -21.25
C GLU A 353 -15.50 0.16 -21.82
N ASN A 354 -15.24 1.43 -21.57
CA ASN A 354 -14.00 2.07 -21.99
C ASN A 354 -12.77 1.44 -21.32
N ASP A 355 -12.88 1.08 -20.03
CA ASP A 355 -11.83 0.38 -19.32
C ASP A 355 -11.58 -1.01 -19.89
N PHE A 356 -12.63 -1.73 -20.25
CA PHE A 356 -12.51 -3.04 -20.90
C PHE A 356 -11.65 -2.96 -22.17
N SER A 357 -11.93 -2.01 -23.05
CA SER A 357 -11.19 -1.81 -24.29
C SER A 357 -9.71 -1.48 -24.03
N ASN A 358 -9.43 -0.64 -23.04
CA ASN A 358 -8.06 -0.28 -22.66
C ASN A 358 -7.31 -1.47 -22.06
N TYR A 359 -7.97 -2.25 -21.21
CA TYR A 359 -7.35 -3.38 -20.51
C TYR A 359 -7.07 -4.56 -21.45
N THR A 360 -8.02 -4.92 -22.32
CA THR A 360 -7.81 -5.96 -23.33
C THR A 360 -6.70 -5.60 -24.31
N ARG A 361 -6.54 -4.31 -24.63
CA ARG A 361 -5.40 -3.82 -25.42
C ARG A 361 -4.08 -4.05 -24.71
N ILE A 362 -3.96 -3.74 -23.42
CA ILE A 362 -2.75 -4.00 -22.62
C ILE A 362 -2.44 -5.50 -22.59
N LEU A 363 -3.44 -6.33 -22.30
CA LEU A 363 -3.30 -7.79 -22.28
C LEU A 363 -2.81 -8.33 -23.64
N SER A 364 -3.41 -7.86 -24.73
CA SER A 364 -3.04 -8.23 -26.10
C SER A 364 -1.60 -7.82 -26.44
N MET A 365 -1.14 -6.64 -26.00
CA MET A 365 0.24 -6.19 -26.19
C MET A 365 1.24 -7.12 -25.49
N ILE A 366 1.02 -7.45 -24.22
CA ILE A 366 1.89 -8.36 -23.48
C ILE A 366 1.86 -9.75 -24.10
N ASN A 367 0.69 -10.27 -24.46
CA ASN A 367 0.52 -11.55 -25.13
C ASN A 367 1.28 -11.63 -26.47
N LEU A 368 1.21 -10.57 -27.25
CA LEU A 368 1.95 -10.43 -28.51
C LEU A 368 3.48 -10.45 -28.29
N ILE A 369 3.98 -9.68 -27.32
CA ILE A 369 5.42 -9.65 -26.97
C ILE A 369 5.89 -11.03 -26.53
N ARG A 370 5.05 -11.77 -25.79
CA ARG A 370 5.28 -13.17 -25.40
C ARG A 370 5.12 -14.16 -26.55
N LYS A 371 4.52 -13.75 -27.67
CA LYS A 371 4.13 -14.63 -28.80
C LYS A 371 3.19 -15.75 -28.38
N GLY A 372 2.22 -15.44 -27.52
CA GLY A 372 1.27 -16.38 -26.96
C GLY A 372 1.84 -17.37 -25.95
N LYS A 373 3.08 -17.18 -25.49
CA LYS A 373 3.75 -18.13 -24.56
C LYS A 373 3.63 -17.66 -23.12
N SER A 374 2.73 -18.24 -22.37
CA SER A 374 2.56 -17.98 -20.93
C SER A 374 3.05 -19.12 -20.04
N SER A 375 3.31 -20.30 -20.60
CA SER A 375 3.87 -21.45 -19.89
C SER A 375 5.36 -21.22 -19.56
N GLY A 376 5.78 -21.69 -18.40
CA GLY A 376 7.18 -21.62 -18.00
C GLY A 376 7.39 -20.89 -16.67
N SER A 377 8.66 -20.62 -16.35
CA SER A 377 8.97 -19.79 -15.18
C SER A 377 8.76 -18.30 -15.52
N LEU A 378 8.43 -17.51 -14.49
CA LEU A 378 8.25 -16.07 -14.61
C LEU A 378 9.44 -15.38 -15.31
N GLU A 379 10.63 -15.84 -15.00
CA GLU A 379 11.90 -15.31 -15.52
C GLU A 379 12.08 -15.54 -17.04
N ASN A 380 11.31 -16.47 -17.60
CA ASN A 380 11.43 -16.88 -18.99
C ASN A 380 10.26 -16.49 -19.90
N VAL A 381 9.21 -15.86 -19.36
CA VAL A 381 8.06 -15.44 -20.18
C VAL A 381 8.35 -14.28 -21.11
N GLY A 382 9.39 -13.50 -20.82
CA GLY A 382 9.88 -12.41 -21.68
C GLY A 382 9.27 -11.05 -21.37
N ALA A 383 7.98 -10.94 -21.07
CA ALA A 383 7.33 -9.67 -20.73
C ALA A 383 6.25 -9.86 -19.67
N ILE A 384 6.02 -8.84 -18.83
CA ILE A 384 4.92 -8.78 -17.87
C ILE A 384 4.54 -7.31 -17.64
N PHE A 385 3.27 -7.03 -17.35
CA PHE A 385 2.77 -5.70 -17.04
C PHE A 385 2.53 -5.55 -15.53
N LEU A 386 3.00 -4.45 -14.94
CA LEU A 386 2.76 -4.11 -13.53
C LEU A 386 1.71 -3.03 -13.42
N THR A 387 0.70 -3.28 -12.59
CA THR A 387 -0.36 -2.31 -12.28
C THR A 387 -0.84 -2.45 -10.83
N ALA A 388 -1.51 -1.41 -10.33
CA ALA A 388 -2.28 -1.43 -9.09
C ALA A 388 -3.80 -1.52 -9.35
N LYS A 389 -4.24 -1.52 -10.62
CA LYS A 389 -5.67 -1.55 -11.01
C LYS A 389 -6.26 -2.93 -10.82
N SER A 390 -7.10 -3.09 -9.78
CA SER A 390 -7.76 -4.37 -9.45
C SER A 390 -8.59 -4.93 -10.61
N ALA A 391 -9.29 -4.07 -11.36
CA ALA A 391 -10.10 -4.49 -12.51
C ALA A 391 -9.26 -5.13 -13.63
N LEU A 392 -8.07 -4.57 -13.93
CA LEU A 392 -7.13 -5.15 -14.91
C LEU A 392 -6.51 -6.46 -14.40
N LEU A 393 -6.15 -6.50 -13.12
CA LEU A 393 -5.66 -7.72 -12.48
C LEU A 393 -6.71 -8.83 -12.55
N ASN A 394 -7.96 -8.55 -12.16
CA ASN A 394 -9.06 -9.52 -12.23
C ASN A 394 -9.35 -9.99 -13.67
N LEU A 395 -9.24 -9.07 -14.64
CA LEU A 395 -9.42 -9.43 -16.05
C LEU A 395 -8.32 -10.35 -16.57
N SER A 396 -7.08 -10.21 -16.07
CA SER A 396 -5.95 -11.07 -16.44
C SER A 396 -6.10 -12.52 -15.94
N TRP A 397 -6.96 -12.75 -14.96
CA TRP A 397 -7.33 -14.06 -14.42
C TRP A 397 -8.64 -14.61 -14.99
N ASP A 398 -9.24 -13.93 -15.97
CA ASP A 398 -10.40 -14.46 -16.67
C ASP A 398 -10.05 -15.78 -17.36
N PRO A 399 -10.93 -16.81 -17.35
CA PRO A 399 -10.66 -18.11 -17.98
C PRO A 399 -10.25 -18.02 -19.45
N ASP A 400 -10.73 -17.01 -20.18
CA ASP A 400 -10.37 -16.79 -21.60
C ASP A 400 -8.95 -16.20 -21.76
N VAL A 401 -8.35 -15.70 -20.68
CA VAL A 401 -6.99 -15.11 -20.65
C VAL A 401 -5.99 -16.06 -20.01
N HIS A 402 -6.39 -16.69 -18.91
CA HIS A 402 -5.57 -17.56 -18.08
C HIS A 402 -6.11 -19.00 -18.13
N GLU A 403 -5.71 -19.72 -19.17
CA GLU A 403 -6.26 -21.05 -19.43
C GLU A 403 -5.81 -22.11 -18.45
N LYS A 404 -4.59 -22.00 -17.91
CA LYS A 404 -3.98 -22.99 -17.02
C LYS A 404 -3.43 -22.33 -15.76
N ASP A 405 -3.71 -22.89 -14.61
CA ASP A 405 -3.18 -22.43 -13.31
C ASP A 405 -1.65 -22.31 -13.27
N THR A 406 -0.95 -23.08 -14.13
CA THR A 406 0.52 -23.08 -14.24
C THR A 406 1.06 -21.96 -15.12
N ASP A 407 0.21 -21.25 -15.87
CA ASP A 407 0.63 -20.18 -16.77
C ASP A 407 0.96 -18.91 -15.97
N VAL A 408 1.99 -18.21 -16.40
CA VAL A 408 2.38 -16.94 -15.80
C VAL A 408 1.40 -15.87 -16.27
N PRO A 409 0.74 -15.13 -15.35
CA PRO A 409 -0.23 -14.11 -15.72
C PRO A 409 0.42 -13.01 -16.57
N LEU A 410 -0.36 -12.41 -17.48
CA LEU A 410 0.11 -11.30 -18.32
C LEU A 410 0.36 -10.03 -17.51
N VAL A 411 -0.39 -9.88 -16.43
CA VAL A 411 -0.38 -8.70 -15.55
C VAL A 411 -0.19 -9.15 -14.10
N THR A 412 0.55 -8.38 -13.34
CA THR A 412 0.77 -8.66 -11.91
C THR A 412 0.98 -7.37 -11.12
N THR A 413 1.14 -7.49 -9.80
CA THR A 413 1.41 -6.37 -8.92
C THR A 413 2.90 -6.19 -8.65
N ILE A 414 3.25 -4.99 -8.18
CA ILE A 414 4.61 -4.70 -7.73
C ILE A 414 4.98 -5.56 -6.51
N ASP A 415 4.04 -5.80 -5.59
CA ASP A 415 4.27 -6.62 -4.39
C ASP A 415 4.61 -8.07 -4.74
N PHE A 416 3.90 -8.66 -5.70
CA PHE A 416 4.23 -10.00 -6.20
C PHE A 416 5.65 -10.06 -6.79
N MET A 417 6.05 -9.05 -7.57
CA MET A 417 7.39 -8.99 -8.15
C MET A 417 8.47 -8.77 -7.09
N ILE A 418 8.19 -7.94 -6.07
CA ILE A 418 9.08 -7.77 -4.91
C ILE A 418 9.27 -9.09 -4.20
N ASN A 419 8.18 -9.82 -3.88
CA ASN A 419 8.23 -11.13 -3.23
C ASN A 419 9.09 -12.09 -4.04
N ARG A 420 8.82 -12.19 -5.33
CA ARG A 420 9.54 -13.09 -6.23
C ARG A 420 11.02 -12.76 -6.34
N PHE A 421 11.36 -11.51 -6.55
CA PHE A 421 12.73 -11.06 -6.69
C PHE A 421 13.51 -11.15 -5.38
N TRP A 422 12.90 -10.80 -4.26
CA TRP A 422 13.50 -10.98 -2.94
C TRP A 422 13.81 -12.44 -2.66
N PHE A 423 12.84 -13.32 -2.90
CA PHE A 423 13.01 -14.77 -2.71
C PHE A 423 14.20 -15.32 -3.52
N LYS A 424 14.38 -14.83 -4.75
CA LYS A 424 15.48 -15.25 -5.64
C LYS A 424 16.83 -14.64 -5.30
N THR A 425 16.85 -13.51 -4.62
CA THR A 425 18.08 -12.77 -4.32
C THR A 425 18.56 -12.90 -2.88
N GLN A 426 17.81 -13.59 -2.00
CA GLN A 426 18.14 -13.75 -0.58
C GLN A 426 19.60 -14.11 -0.29
N LYS A 427 20.17 -15.03 -1.08
CA LYS A 427 21.58 -15.45 -0.92
C LYS A 427 22.59 -14.37 -1.34
N ASN A 428 22.18 -13.39 -2.15
CA ASN A 428 23.05 -12.38 -2.73
C ASN A 428 22.91 -10.99 -2.06
N ILE A 429 21.76 -10.71 -1.48
CA ILE A 429 21.45 -9.44 -0.80
C ILE A 429 21.17 -9.79 0.68
N THR A 430 22.26 -9.96 1.44
CA THR A 430 22.16 -10.24 2.87
C THR A 430 21.51 -9.08 3.62
N ASN A 431 20.53 -9.40 4.49
CA ASN A 431 19.82 -8.48 5.39
C ASN A 431 18.88 -7.44 4.76
N PHE A 432 18.54 -7.52 3.48
CA PHE A 432 17.51 -6.66 2.90
C PHE A 432 16.12 -7.30 3.06
N LYS A 433 15.26 -6.69 3.88
CA LYS A 433 13.84 -7.03 3.99
C LYS A 433 13.03 -5.90 3.35
N PRO A 434 12.28 -6.17 2.26
CA PRO A 434 11.41 -5.17 1.66
C PRO A 434 10.39 -4.62 2.64
N ARG A 435 10.10 -3.33 2.57
CA ARG A 435 9.10 -2.68 3.43
C ARG A 435 7.68 -3.16 3.14
N SER A 436 7.40 -3.57 1.91
CA SER A 436 6.12 -4.18 1.54
C SER A 436 5.81 -5.49 2.30
N PHE A 437 6.80 -6.09 2.98
CA PHE A 437 6.61 -7.26 3.84
C PHE A 437 6.07 -6.91 5.22
N ASP A 438 6.14 -5.65 5.62
CA ASP A 438 5.58 -5.17 6.89
C ASP A 438 4.05 -5.03 6.75
N ILE A 439 3.33 -5.86 7.51
CA ILE A 439 1.87 -5.89 7.46
C ILE A 439 1.23 -4.60 7.98
N ALA A 440 1.87 -3.91 8.92
CA ALA A 440 1.40 -2.61 9.41
C ALA A 440 1.54 -1.54 8.32
N LEU A 441 2.64 -1.56 7.56
CA LEU A 441 2.83 -0.67 6.42
C LEU A 441 1.80 -0.94 5.31
N GLN A 442 1.55 -2.20 4.96
CA GLN A 442 0.50 -2.56 4.01
C GLN A 442 -0.88 -2.08 4.49
N ALA A 443 -1.16 -2.24 5.79
CA ALA A 443 -2.38 -1.73 6.39
C ALA A 443 -2.49 -0.20 6.25
N LYS A 444 -1.42 0.54 6.52
CA LYS A 444 -1.36 2.00 6.32
C LYS A 444 -1.65 2.41 4.88
N LEU A 445 -1.15 1.67 3.89
CA LEU A 445 -1.46 1.92 2.46
C LEU A 445 -2.95 1.72 2.15
N ILE A 446 -3.55 0.65 2.65
CA ILE A 446 -4.99 0.37 2.45
C ILE A 446 -5.83 1.48 3.12
N VAL A 447 -5.51 1.85 4.34
CA VAL A 447 -6.16 2.95 5.07
C VAL A 447 -6.05 4.25 4.28
N ASN A 448 -4.87 4.59 3.77
CA ASN A 448 -4.68 5.77 2.91
C ASN A 448 -5.55 5.73 1.65
N SER A 449 -5.64 4.58 1.01
CA SER A 449 -6.46 4.41 -0.19
C SER A 449 -7.96 4.64 0.13
N ILE A 450 -8.45 4.08 1.24
CA ILE A 450 -9.84 4.23 1.68
C ILE A 450 -10.15 5.70 2.00
N ILE A 451 -9.26 6.37 2.75
CA ILE A 451 -9.42 7.77 3.09
C ILE A 451 -9.44 8.63 1.81
N ASN A 452 -8.55 8.38 0.87
CA ASN A 452 -8.52 9.10 -0.40
C ASN A 452 -9.80 8.90 -1.23
N ASN A 453 -10.38 7.69 -1.23
CA ASN A 453 -11.65 7.42 -1.88
C ASN A 453 -12.80 8.18 -1.20
N ASN A 454 -12.84 8.19 0.13
CA ASN A 454 -13.83 8.97 0.88
C ASN A 454 -13.72 10.47 0.57
N PHE A 455 -12.51 11.00 0.43
CA PHE A 455 -12.32 12.40 0.00
C PHE A 455 -12.86 12.66 -1.38
N THR A 456 -12.66 11.75 -2.32
CA THR A 456 -13.20 11.89 -3.68
C THR A 456 -14.73 11.98 -3.64
N HIS A 457 -15.40 11.12 -2.87
CA HIS A 457 -16.85 11.16 -2.70
C HIS A 457 -17.35 12.43 -2.01
N LEU A 458 -16.69 12.87 -0.94
CA LEU A 458 -17.01 14.12 -0.27
C LEU A 458 -16.86 15.31 -1.22
N PHE A 459 -15.79 15.32 -1.98
CA PHE A 459 -15.52 16.35 -2.97
C PHE A 459 -16.60 16.42 -4.07
N ASP A 460 -16.99 15.27 -4.63
CA ASP A 460 -18.05 15.22 -5.64
C ASP A 460 -19.40 15.65 -5.06
N ARG A 461 -19.70 15.34 -3.79
CA ARG A 461 -20.87 15.84 -3.07
C ARG A 461 -20.85 17.38 -2.96
N LEU A 462 -19.74 17.95 -2.51
CA LEU A 462 -19.58 19.41 -2.40
C LEU A 462 -19.74 20.12 -3.74
N LYS A 463 -19.18 19.56 -4.80
CA LYS A 463 -19.33 20.06 -6.16
C LYS A 463 -20.79 20.05 -6.61
N ASN A 464 -21.54 19.00 -6.31
CA ASN A 464 -22.96 18.90 -6.63
C ASN A 464 -23.80 19.90 -5.79
N ASP A 465 -23.48 20.08 -4.51
CA ASP A 465 -24.18 21.03 -3.64
C ASP A 465 -23.96 22.48 -4.09
N LEU A 466 -22.76 22.79 -4.61
CA LEU A 466 -22.47 24.08 -5.22
C LEU A 466 -23.25 24.30 -6.52
N ASN A 467 -23.19 23.33 -7.43
CA ASN A 467 -23.87 23.43 -8.73
C ASN A 467 -25.41 23.57 -8.57
N ASN A 468 -25.94 23.04 -7.47
CA ASN A 468 -27.37 23.08 -7.16
C ASN A 468 -27.73 24.26 -6.23
N ASN A 469 -26.82 25.18 -5.94
CA ASN A 469 -27.01 26.34 -5.04
C ASN A 469 -27.56 25.95 -3.65
N LYS A 470 -27.19 24.77 -3.12
CA LYS A 470 -27.66 24.30 -1.82
C LYS A 470 -26.89 24.88 -0.65
N LYS A 471 -25.68 25.41 -0.87
CA LYS A 471 -24.79 25.97 0.14
C LYS A 471 -24.22 27.31 -0.31
N SER A 472 -23.89 28.19 0.65
CA SER A 472 -23.20 29.43 0.36
C SER A 472 -21.77 29.22 -0.09
N GLU A 473 -21.22 30.18 -0.84
CA GLU A 473 -19.82 30.12 -1.31
C GLU A 473 -18.83 30.09 -0.15
N ASN A 474 -19.13 30.77 0.96
CA ASN A 474 -18.30 30.76 2.18
C ASN A 474 -18.32 29.42 2.89
N ASP A 475 -19.48 28.76 2.99
CA ASP A 475 -19.56 27.43 3.60
C ASP A 475 -18.74 26.41 2.80
N ILE A 476 -18.84 26.48 1.47
CA ILE A 476 -18.05 25.59 0.59
C ILE A 476 -16.55 25.86 0.71
N LYS A 477 -16.13 27.12 0.85
CA LYS A 477 -14.73 27.47 1.07
C LYS A 477 -14.20 26.83 2.37
N LEU A 478 -14.95 26.91 3.46
CA LEU A 478 -14.60 26.28 4.74
C LEU A 478 -14.52 24.76 4.62
N GLU A 479 -15.47 24.13 3.94
CA GLU A 479 -15.49 22.68 3.70
C GLU A 479 -14.30 22.24 2.84
N LEU A 480 -13.89 23.02 1.84
CA LEU A 480 -12.72 22.74 1.02
C LEU A 480 -11.40 22.90 1.81
N ILE A 481 -11.30 23.88 2.70
CA ILE A 481 -10.15 24.04 3.60
C ILE A 481 -10.09 22.84 4.57
N ALA A 482 -11.23 22.43 5.13
CA ALA A 482 -11.33 21.26 5.99
C ALA A 482 -10.85 20.00 5.27
N LEU A 483 -11.32 19.75 4.05
CA LEU A 483 -10.87 18.62 3.23
C LEU A 483 -9.37 18.64 2.96
N ARG A 484 -8.81 19.82 2.70
CA ARG A 484 -7.36 19.98 2.50
C ARG A 484 -6.59 19.60 3.75
N ASN A 485 -6.97 20.14 4.92
CA ASN A 485 -6.30 19.85 6.19
C ASN A 485 -6.34 18.35 6.55
N ILE A 486 -7.49 17.72 6.33
CA ILE A 486 -7.64 16.28 6.55
C ILE A 486 -6.70 15.50 5.61
N SER A 487 -6.66 15.88 4.33
CA SER A 487 -5.81 15.25 3.33
C SER A 487 -4.31 15.40 3.62
N GLU A 488 -3.86 16.56 4.12
CA GLU A 488 -2.47 16.78 4.51
C GLU A 488 -2.08 15.91 5.71
N ARG A 489 -2.99 15.75 6.70
CA ARG A 489 -2.77 14.83 7.84
C ARG A 489 -2.64 13.37 7.40
N VAL A 490 -3.48 12.92 6.47
CA VAL A 490 -3.39 11.57 5.91
C VAL A 490 -2.05 11.34 5.21
N SER A 491 -1.59 12.32 4.45
CA SER A 491 -0.32 12.23 3.71
C SER A 491 0.91 12.21 4.63
N SER A 492 0.80 12.78 5.85
CA SER A 492 1.90 12.88 6.83
C SER A 492 2.07 11.65 7.73
N CYS A 493 1.34 10.57 7.50
CA CYS A 493 1.35 9.34 8.32
C CYS A 493 0.92 9.49 9.80
N SER A 494 0.59 10.69 10.26
CA SER A 494 0.14 10.95 11.64
C SER A 494 -1.36 10.65 11.86
N ALA A 495 -2.09 10.34 10.79
CA ALA A 495 -3.55 10.26 10.79
C ALA A 495 -4.11 8.90 11.21
N TYR A 496 -3.29 7.85 11.37
CA TYR A 496 -3.79 6.50 11.61
C TYR A 496 -4.35 6.29 13.02
N GLU A 497 -4.05 7.19 13.93
CA GLU A 497 -4.58 7.17 15.30
C GLU A 497 -5.93 7.90 15.43
N ASP A 498 -6.30 8.71 14.43
CA ASP A 498 -7.53 9.49 14.46
C ASP A 498 -8.67 8.75 13.73
N PHE A 499 -9.40 7.92 14.48
CA PHE A 499 -10.56 7.16 13.95
C PHE A 499 -11.69 8.04 13.42
N THR A 500 -11.68 9.34 13.75
CA THR A 500 -12.67 10.29 13.22
C THR A 500 -12.53 10.47 11.70
N LEU A 501 -11.34 10.16 11.15
CA LEU A 501 -11.07 10.19 9.70
C LEU A 501 -11.90 9.19 8.88
N PHE A 502 -12.55 8.24 9.54
CA PHE A 502 -13.35 7.20 8.90
C PHE A 502 -14.86 7.42 9.04
N ASN A 503 -15.28 8.42 9.81
CA ASN A 503 -16.68 8.76 9.98
C ASN A 503 -17.16 9.71 8.87
N ASP A 504 -18.42 9.58 8.48
CA ASP A 504 -19.06 10.48 7.50
C ASP A 504 -19.10 11.93 7.99
N ASP A 505 -19.04 12.14 9.32
CA ASP A 505 -19.07 13.46 9.97
C ASP A 505 -17.70 14.14 10.08
N ILE A 506 -16.62 13.53 9.55
CA ILE A 506 -15.27 14.07 9.63
C ILE A 506 -15.16 15.51 9.15
N LEU A 507 -15.89 15.83 8.08
CA LEU A 507 -15.89 17.16 7.50
C LEU A 507 -16.48 18.17 8.49
N GLU A 508 -17.56 17.81 9.16
CA GLU A 508 -18.19 18.66 10.15
C GLU A 508 -17.30 18.91 11.39
N ILE A 509 -16.63 17.84 11.86
CA ILE A 509 -15.65 17.93 12.95
C ILE A 509 -14.51 18.88 12.59
N GLU A 510 -13.96 18.78 11.38
CA GLU A 510 -12.86 19.63 10.95
C GLU A 510 -13.30 21.08 10.70
N ILE A 511 -14.48 21.30 10.13
CA ILE A 511 -15.09 22.62 9.99
C ILE A 511 -15.24 23.30 11.35
N ASN A 512 -15.72 22.56 12.35
CA ASN A 512 -15.88 23.09 13.71
C ASN A 512 -14.52 23.44 14.33
N LYS A 513 -13.47 22.68 14.09
CA LYS A 513 -12.08 23.02 14.48
C LYS A 513 -11.60 24.30 13.80
N ILE A 514 -11.84 24.45 12.50
CA ILE A 514 -11.44 25.67 11.74
C ILE A 514 -12.17 26.89 12.30
N LYS A 515 -13.50 26.83 12.46
CA LYS A 515 -14.31 27.92 13.02
C LYS A 515 -13.87 28.29 14.44
N SER A 516 -13.50 27.32 15.26
CA SER A 516 -12.98 27.58 16.61
C SER A 516 -11.61 28.27 16.58
N ASN A 517 -10.75 27.89 15.64
CA ASN A 517 -9.44 28.51 15.45
C ASN A 517 -9.55 29.95 14.88
N GLU A 518 -10.47 30.20 13.94
CA GLU A 518 -10.73 31.53 13.43
C GLU A 518 -11.21 32.49 14.54
N LYS A 519 -12.19 32.10 15.34
CA LYS A 519 -12.62 32.87 16.51
C LYS A 519 -11.49 33.14 17.50
N ARG A 520 -10.57 32.20 17.66
CA ARG A 520 -9.40 32.35 18.53
C ARG A 520 -8.38 33.32 17.94
N LEU A 521 -8.19 33.33 16.62
CA LEU A 521 -7.34 34.30 15.93
C LEU A 521 -7.91 35.73 16.02
N GLU A 522 -9.21 35.90 15.78
CA GLU A 522 -9.89 37.18 15.97
C GLU A 522 -9.72 37.71 17.40
N TYR A 523 -9.90 36.87 18.40
CA TYR A 523 -9.68 37.25 19.80
C TYR A 523 -8.22 37.64 20.10
N LEU A 524 -7.24 36.97 19.49
CA LEU A 524 -5.81 37.29 19.63
C LEU A 524 -5.46 38.58 18.89
N GLU A 525 -6.09 38.90 17.77
CA GLU A 525 -5.95 40.17 17.06
C GLU A 525 -6.52 41.34 17.87
N ASP A 526 -7.68 41.16 18.50
CA ASP A 526 -8.29 42.15 19.39
C ASP A 526 -7.36 42.42 20.59
N ILE A 527 -6.82 41.38 21.25
CA ILE A 527 -5.84 41.55 22.34
C ILE A 527 -4.57 42.26 21.85
N ASN A 528 -4.08 41.96 20.66
CA ASN A 528 -2.90 42.62 20.09
C ASN A 528 -3.16 44.10 19.81
N ASN A 529 -4.38 44.46 19.36
CA ASN A 529 -4.81 45.84 19.14
C ASN A 529 -4.90 46.59 20.47
N GLU A 530 -5.50 46.00 21.51
CA GLU A 530 -5.54 46.57 22.86
C GLU A 530 -4.11 46.76 23.43
N LEU A 531 -3.22 45.79 23.25
CA LEU A 531 -1.81 45.88 23.65
C LEU A 531 -1.07 47.02 22.93
N SER A 532 -1.37 47.26 21.66
CA SER A 532 -0.78 48.36 20.88
C SER A 532 -1.22 49.72 21.39
N VAL A 533 -2.50 49.87 21.76
CA VAL A 533 -3.04 51.07 22.38
C VAL A 533 -2.39 51.35 23.73
N VAL A 534 -2.31 50.32 24.58
CA VAL A 534 -1.67 50.42 25.89
C VAL A 534 -0.19 50.80 25.78
N LYS A 535 0.56 50.23 24.81
CA LYS A 535 1.95 50.62 24.54
C LYS A 535 2.10 52.04 24.09
N SER A 536 1.16 52.57 23.28
CA SER A 536 1.17 53.97 22.84
C SER A 536 0.92 54.91 24.00
N GLU A 537 -0.04 54.58 24.88
CA GLU A 537 -0.30 55.33 26.10
C GLU A 537 0.89 55.36 27.08
N LEU A 538 1.58 54.20 27.23
CA LEU A 538 2.79 54.11 28.04
C LEU A 538 3.90 55.04 27.51
N SER A 539 4.12 55.02 26.19
CA SER A 539 5.13 55.90 25.57
C SER A 539 4.80 57.40 25.72
N SER A 540 3.50 57.78 25.70
CA SER A 540 3.07 59.15 25.94
C SER A 540 3.29 59.57 27.39
N LEU A 541 2.97 58.69 28.34
CA LEU A 541 3.20 58.94 29.77
C LEU A 541 4.69 58.99 30.14
N GLU A 542 5.55 58.22 29.52
CA GLU A 542 7.00 58.29 29.68
C GLU A 542 7.55 59.63 29.17
N LYS A 543 7.02 60.13 28.08
CA LYS A 543 7.36 61.48 27.56
C LYS A 543 6.90 62.58 28.51
N GLU A 544 5.67 62.52 29.01
CA GLU A 544 5.13 63.45 29.99
C GLU A 544 5.91 63.43 31.31
N ASN A 545 6.29 62.23 31.80
CA ASN A 545 7.10 62.09 33.00
C ASN A 545 8.51 62.64 32.82
N ASN A 546 9.10 62.52 31.64
CA ASN A 546 10.41 63.11 31.34
C ASN A 546 10.33 64.64 31.22
N GLN A 547 9.22 65.21 30.74
CA GLN A 547 8.97 66.63 30.72
C GLN A 547 8.77 67.19 32.15
N LEU A 548 7.98 66.49 32.98
CA LEU A 548 7.76 66.86 34.39
C LEU A 548 9.03 66.74 35.25
N LYS A 549 9.96 65.86 34.92
CA LYS A 549 11.27 65.78 35.58
C LYS A 549 12.18 66.96 35.28
N ASN A 550 12.04 67.59 34.16
CA ASN A 550 12.83 68.76 33.76
C ASN A 550 12.29 70.07 34.35
N ASP A 551 10.96 70.12 34.65
CA ASP A 551 10.30 71.36 35.06
C ASP A 551 10.22 71.63 36.57
N ASN A 552 10.34 70.67 37.45
CA ASN A 552 10.29 70.90 38.91
C ASN A 552 10.78 69.70 39.79
N LYS A 553 11.85 69.90 40.55
CA LYS A 553 12.37 68.91 41.53
C LYS A 553 11.44 68.66 42.72
N ASP A 554 10.47 69.56 43.00
CA ASP A 554 9.58 69.45 44.18
C ASP A 554 8.23 68.80 43.92
N LYS A 555 7.85 68.53 42.65
CA LYS A 555 6.64 67.78 42.31
C LYS A 555 6.83 66.25 42.15
N ILE A 556 8.04 65.78 42.35
CA ILE A 556 8.45 64.37 42.08
C ILE A 556 7.78 63.38 43.03
N ILE A 557 7.39 63.74 44.25
CA ILE A 557 6.82 62.81 45.23
C ILE A 557 5.40 62.39 44.91
N ILE A 558 4.58 63.29 44.34
CA ILE A 558 3.17 62.98 44.00
C ILE A 558 3.06 62.17 42.70
N SER A 559 3.96 62.42 41.73
CA SER A 559 3.97 61.67 40.48
C SER A 559 4.48 60.22 40.67
N LYS A 560 5.47 59.99 41.58
CA LYS A 560 5.97 58.63 41.91
C LYS A 560 4.89 57.74 42.52
N SER A 561 3.95 58.26 43.31
CA SER A 561 2.84 57.45 43.88
C SER A 561 1.79 57.04 42.85
N LYS A 562 1.49 57.93 41.88
CA LYS A 562 0.57 57.62 40.78
C LYS A 562 1.19 56.60 39.79
N LEU A 563 2.49 56.71 39.50
CA LEU A 563 3.19 55.78 38.62
C LEU A 563 3.30 54.37 39.28
N LYS A 564 3.53 54.34 40.59
CA LYS A 564 3.64 53.06 41.34
C LYS A 564 2.30 52.30 41.33
N LYS A 565 1.17 52.99 41.46
CA LYS A 565 -0.15 52.37 41.37
C LYS A 565 -0.46 51.86 39.94
N ARG A 566 -0.02 52.57 38.93
CA ARG A 566 -0.27 52.25 37.54
C ARG A 566 0.63 51.10 37.07
N ASN A 567 1.89 51.02 37.49
CA ASN A 567 2.79 49.90 37.22
C ASN A 567 2.35 48.62 37.92
N ILE A 568 1.70 48.69 39.08
CA ILE A 568 1.13 47.50 39.75
C ILE A 568 -0.06 46.93 38.94
N LEU A 569 -0.90 47.79 38.36
CA LEU A 569 -1.97 47.38 37.48
C LEU A 569 -1.46 46.76 36.17
N TYR A 570 -0.40 47.29 35.59
CA TYR A 570 0.26 46.74 34.40
C TYR A 570 0.92 45.38 34.64
N PHE A 571 1.56 45.20 35.81
CA PHE A 571 2.15 43.93 36.18
C PHE A 571 1.08 42.85 36.42
N ALA A 572 -0.05 43.20 36.99
CA ALA A 572 -1.18 42.30 37.19
C ALA A 572 -1.87 41.90 35.84
N TYR A 573 -1.96 42.82 34.89
CA TYR A 573 -2.52 42.55 33.55
C TYR A 573 -1.52 41.82 32.67
N GLY A 574 -0.23 42.17 32.69
CA GLY A 574 0.82 41.51 31.89
C GLY A 574 1.05 40.05 32.30
N ASN A 575 1.04 39.73 33.59
CA ASN A 575 1.15 38.37 34.07
C ASN A 575 -0.06 37.49 33.75
N ASN A 576 -1.26 38.06 33.72
CA ASN A 576 -2.46 37.31 33.30
C ASN A 576 -2.45 37.02 31.81
N ILE A 577 -1.95 37.94 30.97
CA ILE A 577 -1.82 37.71 29.52
C ILE A 577 -0.70 36.71 29.23
N PHE A 578 0.42 36.78 29.94
CA PHE A 578 1.55 35.84 29.75
C PHE A 578 1.17 34.42 30.18
N ASN A 579 0.48 34.22 31.30
CA ASN A 579 -0.04 32.94 31.73
C ASN A 579 -1.12 32.39 30.81
N TYR A 580 -1.92 33.26 30.19
CA TYR A 580 -2.95 32.82 29.23
C TYR A 580 -2.33 32.40 27.90
N ILE A 581 -1.31 33.11 27.39
CA ILE A 581 -0.57 32.73 26.17
C ILE A 581 0.26 31.45 26.40
N PHE A 582 0.86 31.27 27.59
CA PHE A 582 1.64 30.07 27.91
C PHE A 582 0.77 28.82 28.01
N ASN A 583 -0.45 28.92 28.59
CA ASN A 583 -1.41 27.83 28.64
C ASN A 583 -2.09 27.52 27.27
N ILE A 584 -1.87 28.37 26.27
CA ILE A 584 -2.39 28.18 24.91
C ILE A 584 -1.33 27.54 24.00
N LEU A 585 -0.03 27.70 24.30
CA LEU A 585 1.09 27.19 23.50
C LEU A 585 1.63 25.85 24.02
N MET A 586 1.24 25.38 25.22
CA MET A 586 1.42 24.02 25.71
C MET A 586 0.14 23.19 25.52
#